data_ab6e38da269c8791d451950eec8e8eed
#
_entry.id   ab6e38da269c8791d451950eec8e8eed
#
_cell.length_a   1.000
_cell.length_b   1.000
_cell.length_c   1.000
_cell.angle_alpha   90.00
_cell.angle_beta   90.00
_cell.angle_gamma   90.00
#
_symmetry.space_group_name_H-M   'P 1'
#
loop_
_entity.id
_entity.type
_entity.pdbx_description
1 polymer ?
#
loop_
_entity_poly.entity_id
_entity_poly.type
_entity_poly.pdbx_seq_one_letter_code
_entity_poly.pdbx_strand_id
1 'polypeptide(L)'
;MTYGFIKTACASPSLKVGDCKFNSEQIISAVKAAAKNGAQIIVLPELSITGYTCGDLFFQRTLQISAQEALKEIVAKTKTVNAIVFVGLPLPMTEGIYNC
;
A
#
# COMPACT_ATOMS: atom_id res chain seq x y z
N MET A 1 -20.29 -2.97 -11.79
CA MET A 1 -21.10 -2.89 -10.57
C MET A 1 -22.48 -3.44 -10.84
N THR A 2 -23.02 -4.23 -9.97
CA THR A 2 -24.29 -4.90 -10.16
C THR A 2 -25.30 -4.48 -9.10
N TYR A 3 -26.37 -3.80 -9.53
CA TYR A 3 -27.58 -3.53 -8.72
C TYR A 3 -27.34 -2.96 -7.32
N GLY A 4 -26.46 -1.96 -7.21
CA GLY A 4 -26.22 -1.28 -5.94
C GLY A 4 -25.24 -1.98 -5.00
N PHE A 5 -24.63 -3.08 -5.42
CA PHE A 5 -23.59 -3.77 -4.64
C PHE A 5 -22.19 -3.37 -5.10
N ILE A 6 -21.29 -3.21 -4.14
CA ILE A 6 -19.89 -2.94 -4.40
C ILE A 6 -19.09 -4.09 -3.81
N LYS A 7 -18.24 -4.71 -4.62
CA LYS A 7 -17.35 -5.77 -4.16
C LYS A 7 -16.09 -5.16 -3.57
N THR A 8 -15.83 -5.47 -2.31
CA THR A 8 -14.63 -5.01 -1.62
C THR A 8 -13.70 -6.18 -1.34
N ALA A 9 -12.40 -5.92 -1.30
CA ALA A 9 -11.40 -6.91 -0.96
C ALA A 9 -10.46 -6.36 0.09
N CYS A 10 -10.15 -7.19 1.09
CA CYS A 10 -9.08 -6.92 2.05
C CYS A 10 -7.96 -7.89 1.72
N ALA A 11 -6.78 -7.35 1.43
CA ALA A 11 -5.62 -8.17 1.06
C ALA A 11 -4.54 -8.05 2.12
N SER A 12 -3.93 -9.19 2.47
CA SER A 12 -2.81 -9.24 3.41
C SER A 12 -1.63 -9.94 2.74
N PRO A 13 -0.89 -9.23 1.89
CA PRO A 13 0.26 -9.85 1.23
C PRO A 13 1.40 -10.11 2.20
N SER A 14 2.32 -11.00 1.81
CA SER A 14 3.55 -11.23 2.57
C SER A 14 4.43 -10.01 2.46
N LEU A 15 4.86 -9.47 3.60
CA LEU A 15 5.67 -8.25 3.65
C LEU A 15 7.00 -8.54 4.35
N LYS A 16 7.99 -7.71 4.04
CA LYS A 16 9.28 -7.70 4.73
C LYS A 16 9.45 -6.34 5.40
N VAL A 17 9.78 -6.36 6.68
CA VAL A 17 9.97 -5.14 7.47
C VAL A 17 11.06 -4.27 6.87
N GLY A 18 10.72 -3.03 6.55
CA GLY A 18 11.66 -2.06 6.01
C GLY A 18 12.02 -2.23 4.53
N ASP A 19 11.52 -3.27 3.87
CA ASP A 19 11.80 -3.51 2.46
C ASP A 19 10.66 -2.99 1.59
N CYS A 20 10.66 -1.69 1.39
CA CYS A 20 9.57 -1.02 0.67
C CYS A 20 9.43 -1.49 -0.78
N LYS A 21 10.55 -1.79 -1.43
CA LYS A 21 10.52 -2.27 -2.82
C LYS A 21 9.83 -3.63 -2.90
N PHE A 22 10.24 -4.58 -2.06
CA PHE A 22 9.60 -5.88 -2.01
C PHE A 22 8.11 -5.74 -1.67
N ASN A 23 7.80 -4.93 -0.68
CA ASN A 23 6.43 -4.73 -0.22
C ASN A 23 5.56 -4.11 -1.32
N SER A 24 6.09 -3.14 -2.06
CA SER A 24 5.34 -2.53 -3.16
C SER A 24 5.01 -3.55 -4.25
N GLU A 25 5.93 -4.44 -4.56
CA GLU A 25 5.70 -5.49 -5.55
C GLU A 25 4.61 -6.46 -5.09
N GLN A 26 4.62 -6.83 -3.81
CA GLN A 26 3.59 -7.69 -3.23
C GLN A 26 2.22 -7.00 -3.23
N ILE A 27 2.19 -5.72 -2.90
CA ILE A 27 0.96 -4.92 -2.91
C ILE A 27 0.40 -4.81 -4.32
N ILE A 28 1.24 -4.49 -5.30
CA ILE A 28 0.83 -4.39 -6.70
C ILE A 28 0.22 -5.70 -7.19
N SER A 29 0.86 -6.81 -6.88
CA SER A 29 0.38 -8.14 -7.25
C SER A 29 -0.99 -8.43 -6.62
N ALA A 30 -1.14 -8.12 -5.33
CA ALA A 30 -2.40 -8.32 -4.61
C ALA A 30 -3.52 -7.44 -5.17
N VAL A 31 -3.22 -6.18 -5.48
CA VAL A 31 -4.20 -5.25 -6.07
C VAL A 31 -4.68 -5.75 -7.42
N LYS A 32 -3.76 -6.17 -8.28
CA LYS A 32 -4.12 -6.66 -9.60
C LYS A 32 -4.96 -7.93 -9.53
N ALA A 33 -4.62 -8.84 -8.62
CA ALA A 33 -5.38 -10.06 -8.41
C ALA A 33 -6.80 -9.76 -7.92
N ALA A 34 -6.94 -8.87 -6.95
CA ALA A 34 -8.24 -8.48 -6.40
C ALA A 34 -9.10 -7.79 -7.47
N ALA A 35 -8.51 -6.89 -8.25
CA ALA A 35 -9.21 -6.20 -9.33
C ALA A 35 -9.67 -7.17 -10.42
N LYS A 36 -8.85 -8.15 -10.75
CA LYS A 36 -9.20 -9.20 -11.71
C LYS A 36 -10.42 -10.00 -11.24
N ASN A 37 -10.58 -10.15 -9.94
CA ASN A 37 -11.74 -10.83 -9.34
C ASN A 37 -12.94 -9.89 -9.15
N GLY A 38 -12.88 -8.68 -9.68
CA GLY A 38 -14.00 -7.74 -9.69
C GLY A 38 -14.08 -6.81 -8.49
N ALA A 39 -13.07 -6.76 -7.63
CA ALA A 39 -13.08 -5.84 -6.50
C ALA A 39 -13.02 -4.39 -6.99
N GLN A 40 -13.84 -3.54 -6.38
CA GLN A 40 -13.92 -2.11 -6.69
C GLN A 40 -13.28 -1.25 -5.59
N ILE A 41 -13.19 -1.79 -4.39
CA ILE A 41 -12.47 -1.18 -3.27
C ILE A 41 -11.53 -2.24 -2.71
N ILE A 42 -10.26 -1.90 -2.60
CA ILE A 42 -9.21 -2.81 -2.14
C ILE A 42 -8.49 -2.16 -0.97
N VAL A 43 -8.44 -2.84 0.16
CA VAL A 43 -7.84 -2.34 1.39
C VAL A 43 -6.65 -3.20 1.77
N LEU A 44 -5.49 -2.58 1.96
CA LEU A 44 -4.26 -3.22 2.42
C LEU A 44 -4.09 -2.95 3.92
N PRO A 45 -3.24 -3.73 4.61
CA PRO A 45 -3.00 -3.52 6.04
C PRO A 45 -2.39 -2.15 6.36
N GLU A 46 -2.55 -1.72 7.58
CA GLU A 46 -1.90 -0.52 8.10
C GLU A 46 -0.38 -0.61 7.90
N LEU A 47 0.23 0.48 7.45
CA LEU A 47 1.68 0.56 7.20
C LEU A 47 2.21 -0.56 6.30
N SER A 48 1.42 -0.97 5.31
CA SER A 48 1.77 -2.11 4.46
C SER A 48 3.00 -1.87 3.58
N ILE A 49 3.33 -0.63 3.25
CA ILE A 49 4.50 -0.33 2.44
C ILE A 49 5.80 -0.62 3.20
N THR A 50 5.86 -0.28 4.48
CA THR A 50 7.07 -0.46 5.30
C THR A 50 7.06 -1.74 6.13
N GLY A 51 5.89 -2.29 6.39
CA GLY A 51 5.70 -3.27 7.44
C GLY A 51 5.38 -2.57 8.75
N TYR A 52 4.61 -3.22 9.58
CA TYR A 52 4.08 -2.65 10.81
C TYR A 52 5.12 -2.51 11.92
N THR A 53 6.09 -3.40 11.99
CA THR A 53 7.01 -3.52 13.11
C THR A 53 8.39 -2.93 12.87
N CYS A 54 8.47 -1.82 12.12
CA CYS A 54 9.75 -1.16 11.84
C CYS A 54 10.38 -0.50 13.08
N GLY A 55 9.60 -0.16 14.10
CA GLY A 55 10.13 0.49 15.29
C GLY A 55 10.84 1.81 14.99
N ASP A 56 12.05 1.97 15.47
CA ASP A 56 12.82 3.20 15.27
C ASP A 56 13.21 3.47 13.81
N LEU A 57 13.10 2.47 12.93
CA LEU A 57 13.37 2.66 11.51
C LEU A 57 12.44 3.70 10.87
N PHE A 58 11.26 3.90 11.43
CA PHE A 58 10.34 4.92 10.92
C PHE A 58 10.93 6.33 10.94
N PHE A 59 11.90 6.58 11.83
CA PHE A 59 12.55 7.89 11.93
C PHE A 59 13.71 8.06 10.96
N GLN A 60 14.10 7.00 10.24
CA GLN A 60 15.18 7.09 9.29
C GLN A 60 14.70 7.68 7.96
N ARG A 61 15.43 8.67 7.49
CA ARG A 61 15.10 9.34 6.23
C ARG A 61 15.11 8.37 5.05
N THR A 62 16.02 7.41 5.04
CA THR A 62 16.10 6.42 3.99
C THR A 62 14.81 5.63 3.87
N LEU A 63 14.24 5.18 4.99
CA LEU A 63 12.98 4.45 4.97
C LEU A 63 11.83 5.35 4.49
N GLN A 64 11.80 6.60 4.94
CA GLN A 64 10.75 7.54 4.56
C GLN A 64 10.76 7.81 3.05
N ILE A 65 11.95 8.00 2.48
CA ILE A 65 12.11 8.19 1.04
C ILE A 65 11.72 6.94 0.27
N SER A 66 12.17 5.78 0.73
CA SER A 66 11.85 4.50 0.09
C SER A 66 10.34 4.22 0.10
N ALA A 67 9.66 4.58 1.19
CA ALA A 67 8.22 4.42 1.28
C ALA A 67 7.49 5.30 0.26
N GLN A 68 7.93 6.53 0.08
CA GLN A 68 7.33 7.44 -0.91
C GLN A 68 7.59 6.98 -2.34
N GLU A 69 8.79 6.49 -2.62
CA GLU A 69 9.12 5.93 -3.93
C GLU A 69 8.29 4.68 -4.21
N ALA A 70 8.11 3.84 -3.20
CA ALA A 70 7.25 2.66 -3.32
C ALA A 70 5.80 3.04 -3.62
N LEU A 71 5.30 4.08 -2.98
CA LEU A 71 3.95 4.59 -3.26
C LEU A 71 3.82 5.04 -4.70
N LYS A 72 4.80 5.77 -5.22
CA LYS A 72 4.81 6.19 -6.62
C LYS A 72 4.80 5.00 -7.57
N GLU A 73 5.54 3.95 -7.24
CA GLU A 73 5.58 2.72 -8.02
C GLU A 73 4.21 2.03 -8.03
N ILE A 74 3.56 1.96 -6.87
CA ILE A 74 2.22 1.39 -6.76
C ILE A 74 1.24 2.17 -7.62
N VAL A 75 1.27 3.50 -7.54
CA VAL A 75 0.39 4.36 -8.34
C VAL A 75 0.62 4.13 -9.83
N ALA A 76 1.87 4.10 -10.27
CA ALA A 76 2.22 3.91 -11.67
C ALA A 76 1.78 2.53 -12.19
N LYS A 77 1.99 1.49 -11.41
CA LYS A 77 1.72 0.10 -11.83
C LYS A 77 0.25 -0.30 -11.71
N THR A 78 -0.54 0.45 -10.94
CA THR A 78 -1.98 0.16 -10.79
C THR A 78 -2.87 1.16 -11.51
N LYS A 79 -2.29 1.95 -12.39
CA LYS A 79 -2.96 3.02 -13.14
C LYS A 79 -4.17 2.55 -13.93
N THR A 80 -4.11 1.34 -14.47
CA THR A 80 -5.18 0.76 -15.29
C THR A 80 -6.20 -0.02 -14.47
N VAL A 81 -5.99 -0.14 -13.18
CA VAL A 81 -6.90 -0.84 -12.28
C VAL A 81 -8.12 0.06 -12.02
N ASN A 82 -9.30 -0.46 -12.26
CA ASN A 82 -10.54 0.27 -12.03
C ASN A 82 -11.06 0.00 -10.61
N ALA A 83 -10.34 0.50 -9.62
CA ALA A 83 -10.67 0.31 -8.21
C ALA A 83 -10.04 1.43 -7.37
N ILE A 84 -10.62 1.65 -6.19
CA ILE A 84 -10.03 2.52 -5.18
C ILE A 84 -9.19 1.65 -4.26
N VAL A 85 -7.94 2.02 -4.07
CA VAL A 85 -6.98 1.26 -3.26
C VAL A 85 -6.55 2.07 -2.05
N PHE A 86 -6.72 1.50 -0.87
CA PHE A 86 -6.25 2.09 0.38
C PHE A 86 -4.96 1.39 0.80
N VAL A 87 -3.88 2.13 0.86
CA VAL A 87 -2.57 1.61 1.22
C VAL A 87 -1.96 2.47 2.33
N GLY A 88 -1.30 1.84 3.30
CA GLY A 88 -0.72 2.53 4.46
C GLY A 88 0.78 2.74 4.35
N LEU A 89 1.22 3.91 4.76
CA LEU A 89 2.64 4.25 4.83
C LEU A 89 2.88 5.35 5.86
N PRO A 90 4.11 5.48 6.39
CA PRO A 90 4.47 6.62 7.20
C PRO A 90 4.77 7.81 6.30
N LEU A 91 4.22 8.99 6.62
CA LEU A 91 4.50 10.21 5.86
C LEU A 91 5.17 11.24 6.77
N PRO A 92 6.36 11.72 6.41
CA PRO A 92 6.99 12.81 7.14
C PRO A 92 6.29 14.13 6.78
N MET A 93 5.94 14.88 7.81
CA MET A 93 5.34 16.20 7.69
C MET A 93 6.21 17.18 8.48
N THR A 94 5.89 18.47 8.39
CA THR A 94 6.66 19.51 9.08
C THR A 94 6.74 19.27 10.59
N GLU A 95 5.69 18.73 11.20
CA GLU A 95 5.59 18.56 12.64
C GLU A 95 5.91 17.14 13.12
N GLY A 96 6.20 16.20 12.22
CA GLY A 96 6.48 14.82 12.62
C GLY A 96 6.16 13.83 11.54
N ILE A 97 6.08 12.56 11.93
CA ILE A 97 5.77 11.45 11.03
C ILE A 97 4.39 10.92 11.40
N TYR A 98 3.54 10.79 10.41
CA TYR A 98 2.18 10.33 10.59
C TYR A 98 1.92 9.01 9.90
N ASN A 99 1.06 8.22 10.51
CA ASN A 99 0.54 6.99 9.94
C ASN A 99 -0.62 7.35 9.00
N CYS A 100 -0.41 7.15 7.71
CA CYS A 100 -1.39 7.53 6.68
C CYS A 100 -1.80 6.37 5.77
#